data_a26d173f395abe3e70d24e3e967f6e53
#
_entry.id   a26d173f395abe3e70d24e3e967f6e53
#
_cell.length_a   1.000
_cell.length_b   1.000
_cell.length_c   1.000
_cell.angle_alpha   90.00
_cell.angle_beta   90.00
_cell.angle_gamma   90.00
#
_symmetry.space_group_name_H-M   'P 1'
#
loop_
_entity.id
_entity.type
_entity.pdbx_description
1 polymer ?
#
loop_
_entity_poly.entity_id
_entity_poly.type
_entity_poly.pdbx_seq_one_letter_code
_entity_poly.pdbx_strand_id
1 'polypeptide(L)'
;MASDASLFAVFMDGVFLKNFLVVQFLGLCSFVGVTKDVKSASGMSVAVLFVITMSSIVSYLLYTYILVPLRLDYLNTIAFIIVIAALVQLVEFVVRKFMPPLYRSLGIYLPLISTNCAVLGAVLLNVTNEYNFIQSVTFGFAAAVGYTVAMLIMSSIRERSNLLHVPPAVGRGVTYAFFVALIISMSFANYFKVIPL
;
A
#
# COMPACT_ATOMS: atom_id res chain seq x y z
N MET A 1 6.60 -5.12 -24.48
CA MET A 1 8.00 -4.71 -24.29
C MET A 1 8.43 -4.68 -22.81
N ALA A 2 7.74 -5.41 -21.91
CA ALA A 2 8.10 -5.42 -20.48
C ALA A 2 8.72 -6.76 -20.02
N SER A 3 9.01 -7.68 -20.94
CA SER A 3 9.53 -9.02 -20.59
C SER A 3 10.99 -9.05 -20.17
N ASP A 4 11.75 -7.98 -20.43
CA ASP A 4 13.21 -7.95 -20.21
C ASP A 4 13.65 -6.95 -19.11
N ALA A 5 12.71 -6.36 -18.39
CA ALA A 5 13.07 -5.57 -17.22
C ALA A 5 13.71 -6.50 -16.17
N SER A 6 14.95 -6.24 -15.81
CA SER A 6 15.62 -7.02 -14.77
C SER A 6 14.78 -6.97 -13.50
N LEU A 7 14.66 -8.09 -12.80
CA LEU A 7 13.85 -8.21 -11.57
C LEU A 7 14.20 -7.11 -10.56
N PHE A 8 15.45 -6.69 -10.56
CA PHE A 8 15.96 -5.60 -9.74
C PHE A 8 15.38 -4.23 -10.16
N ALA A 9 15.23 -3.97 -11.47
CA ALA A 9 14.63 -2.74 -11.95
C ALA A 9 13.14 -2.65 -11.56
N VAL A 10 12.40 -3.76 -11.67
CA VAL A 10 10.99 -3.84 -11.24
C VAL A 10 10.87 -3.60 -9.71
N PHE A 11 11.81 -4.15 -8.93
CA PHE A 11 11.85 -3.93 -7.48
C PHE A 11 12.10 -2.45 -7.14
N MET A 12 13.12 -1.83 -7.76
CA MET A 12 13.44 -0.41 -7.54
C MET A 12 12.31 0.51 -8.02
N ASP A 13 11.67 0.18 -9.14
CA ASP A 13 10.50 0.90 -9.64
C ASP A 13 9.34 0.87 -8.61
N GLY A 14 9.07 -0.29 -8.03
CA GLY A 14 8.01 -0.43 -7.02
C GLY A 14 8.29 0.31 -5.71
N VAL A 15 9.53 0.28 -5.22
CA VAL A 15 9.88 0.91 -3.93
C VAL A 15 9.95 2.43 -4.04
N PHE A 16 10.61 2.96 -5.06
CA PHE A 16 10.91 4.38 -5.17
C PHE A 16 10.04 5.10 -6.19
N LEU A 17 9.98 4.59 -7.43
CA LEU A 17 9.40 5.28 -8.56
C LEU A 17 7.87 5.28 -8.53
N LYS A 18 7.28 4.15 -8.21
CA LYS A 18 5.82 3.98 -8.12
C LYS A 18 5.37 3.80 -6.67
N ASN A 19 6.00 4.54 -5.73
CA ASN A 19 5.55 4.52 -4.35
C ASN A 19 4.10 5.02 -4.26
N PHE A 20 3.18 4.11 -3.89
CA PHE A 20 1.75 4.39 -3.89
C PHE A 20 1.36 5.55 -3.00
N LEU A 21 2.01 5.68 -1.86
CA LEU A 21 1.66 6.67 -0.86
C LEU A 21 2.15 8.06 -1.23
N VAL A 22 3.37 8.15 -1.73
CA VAL A 22 4.05 9.43 -1.96
C VAL A 22 3.76 10.00 -3.35
N VAL A 23 3.69 9.15 -4.37
CA VAL A 23 3.52 9.57 -5.77
C VAL A 23 2.06 9.56 -6.20
N GLN A 24 1.33 8.51 -5.82
CA GLN A 24 -0.06 8.32 -6.26
C GLN A 24 -1.10 8.70 -5.21
N PHE A 25 -0.65 9.06 -3.99
CA PHE A 25 -1.53 9.37 -2.86
C PHE A 25 -2.54 8.26 -2.51
N LEU A 26 -2.21 7.02 -2.85
CA LEU A 26 -3.00 5.84 -2.52
C LEU A 26 -2.68 5.36 -1.10
N GLY A 27 -3.71 4.99 -0.34
CA GLY A 27 -3.55 4.56 1.05
C GLY A 27 -3.50 5.69 2.07
N LEU A 28 -3.89 6.92 1.71
CA LEU A 28 -3.93 8.06 2.64
C LEU A 28 -4.90 7.87 3.80
N CYS A 29 -5.96 7.09 3.62
CA CYS A 29 -6.92 6.79 4.69
C CYS A 29 -6.23 6.09 5.88
N SER A 30 -5.43 5.07 5.62
CA SER A 30 -4.63 4.39 6.63
C SER A 30 -3.46 5.23 7.11
N PHE A 31 -2.82 5.97 6.21
CA PHE A 31 -1.74 6.89 6.52
C PHE A 31 -2.14 7.95 7.55
N VAL A 32 -3.25 8.63 7.37
CA VAL A 32 -3.74 9.66 8.30
C VAL A 32 -4.26 9.05 9.60
N GLY A 33 -4.96 7.91 9.51
CA GLY A 33 -5.62 7.27 10.65
C GLY A 33 -4.66 6.61 11.62
N VAL A 34 -3.67 5.88 11.11
CA VAL A 34 -2.85 4.95 11.91
C VAL A 34 -1.50 5.52 12.33
N THR A 35 -0.98 6.56 11.65
CA THR A 35 0.35 7.13 11.94
C THR A 35 0.47 7.93 13.25
N LYS A 36 -0.55 7.91 14.12
CA LYS A 36 -0.50 8.57 15.42
C LYS A 36 0.50 7.92 16.37
N ASP A 37 0.62 6.58 16.31
CA ASP A 37 1.48 5.77 17.15
C ASP A 37 2.36 4.86 16.31
N VAL A 38 3.67 4.85 16.57
CA VAL A 38 4.64 4.01 15.83
C VAL A 38 4.32 2.51 15.96
N LYS A 39 3.84 2.07 17.12
CA LYS A 39 3.47 0.67 17.33
C LYS A 39 2.29 0.24 16.44
N SER A 40 1.27 1.07 16.36
CA SER A 40 0.10 0.81 15.49
C SER A 40 0.49 0.89 14.01
N ALA A 41 1.32 1.85 13.63
CA ALA A 41 1.82 2.01 12.27
C ALA A 41 2.67 0.81 11.82
N SER A 42 3.56 0.29 12.68
CA SER A 42 4.36 -0.89 12.35
C SER A 42 3.53 -2.15 12.18
N GLY A 43 2.57 -2.39 13.08
CA GLY A 43 1.64 -3.53 12.98
C GLY A 43 0.79 -3.48 11.70
N MET A 44 0.26 -2.29 11.38
CA MET A 44 -0.50 -2.06 10.16
C MET A 44 0.36 -2.27 8.90
N SER A 45 1.60 -1.78 8.91
CA SER A 45 2.52 -1.92 7.77
C SER A 45 2.83 -3.37 7.44
N VAL A 46 3.07 -4.21 8.46
CA VAL A 46 3.29 -5.65 8.28
C VAL A 46 2.05 -6.34 7.73
N ALA A 47 0.86 -6.00 8.24
CA ALA A 47 -0.39 -6.56 7.74
C ALA A 47 -0.64 -6.17 6.28
N VAL A 48 -0.43 -4.91 5.91
CA VAL A 48 -0.60 -4.42 4.53
C VAL A 48 0.43 -5.06 3.60
N LEU A 49 1.69 -5.23 4.04
CA LEU A 49 2.72 -5.92 3.28
C LEU A 49 2.29 -7.35 2.92
N PHE A 50 1.79 -8.09 3.90
CA PHE A 50 1.28 -9.44 3.67
C PHE A 50 0.10 -9.44 2.70
N VAL A 51 -0.87 -8.54 2.90
CA VAL A 51 -2.08 -8.45 2.08
C VAL A 51 -1.76 -8.07 0.63
N ILE A 52 -0.89 -7.07 0.39
CA ILE A 52 -0.52 -6.67 -0.98
C ILE A 52 0.17 -7.82 -1.71
N THR A 53 1.10 -8.52 -1.04
CA THR A 53 1.82 -9.64 -1.64
C THR A 53 0.87 -10.79 -2.00
N MET A 54 0.00 -11.18 -1.08
CA MET A 54 -1.00 -12.22 -1.33
C MET A 54 -2.01 -11.81 -2.40
N SER A 55 -2.47 -10.56 -2.38
CA SER A 55 -3.39 -10.04 -3.40
C SER A 55 -2.77 -10.02 -4.78
N SER A 56 -1.49 -9.72 -4.91
CA SER A 56 -0.76 -9.75 -6.19
C SER A 56 -0.71 -11.16 -6.78
N ILE A 57 -0.49 -12.19 -5.94
CA ILE A 57 -0.48 -13.59 -6.35
C ILE A 57 -1.88 -14.02 -6.82
N VAL A 58 -2.88 -13.80 -5.99
CA VAL A 58 -4.26 -14.25 -6.27
C VAL A 58 -4.84 -13.52 -7.48
N SER A 59 -4.60 -12.22 -7.59
CA SER A 59 -5.11 -11.41 -8.70
C SER A 59 -4.46 -11.78 -10.04
N TYR A 60 -3.17 -12.14 -10.03
CA TYR A 60 -2.51 -12.65 -11.24
C TYR A 60 -3.15 -13.97 -11.71
N LEU A 61 -3.39 -14.90 -10.78
CA LEU A 61 -4.06 -16.16 -11.09
C LEU A 61 -5.48 -15.93 -11.63
N LEU A 62 -6.23 -15.05 -10.97
CA LEU A 62 -7.58 -14.68 -11.40
C LEU A 62 -7.57 -14.06 -12.80
N TYR A 63 -6.67 -13.13 -13.06
CA TYR A 63 -6.54 -12.47 -14.35
C TYR A 63 -6.26 -13.50 -15.45
N THR A 64 -5.24 -14.34 -15.26
CA THR A 64 -4.77 -15.30 -16.27
C THR A 64 -5.79 -16.42 -16.54
N TYR A 65 -6.43 -16.95 -15.50
CA TYR A 65 -7.30 -18.12 -15.65
C TYR A 65 -8.78 -17.78 -15.88
N ILE A 66 -9.26 -16.62 -15.44
CA ILE A 66 -10.68 -16.27 -15.49
C ILE A 66 -10.94 -15.10 -16.44
N LEU A 67 -10.23 -14.00 -16.29
CA LEU A 67 -10.54 -12.79 -17.04
C LEU A 67 -10.11 -12.87 -18.51
N VAL A 68 -8.92 -13.35 -18.78
CA VAL A 68 -8.40 -13.48 -20.17
C VAL A 68 -9.29 -14.39 -21.03
N PRO A 69 -9.68 -15.61 -20.61
CA PRO A 69 -10.51 -16.47 -21.45
C PRO A 69 -11.94 -15.94 -21.62
N LEU A 70 -12.48 -15.18 -20.67
CA LEU A 70 -13.82 -14.62 -20.76
C LEU A 70 -13.91 -13.29 -21.50
N ARG A 71 -12.78 -12.66 -21.87
CA ARG A 71 -12.69 -11.31 -22.49
C ARG A 71 -13.50 -10.24 -21.75
N LEU A 72 -13.48 -10.28 -20.41
CA LEU A 72 -14.20 -9.36 -19.54
C LEU A 72 -13.30 -8.23 -19.03
N ASP A 73 -12.48 -7.64 -19.91
CA ASP A 73 -11.52 -6.59 -19.55
C ASP A 73 -12.18 -5.37 -18.89
N TYR A 74 -13.43 -5.11 -19.21
CA TYR A 74 -14.20 -4.02 -18.62
C TYR A 74 -14.55 -4.26 -17.14
N LEU A 75 -14.65 -5.50 -16.70
CA LEU A 75 -15.04 -5.88 -15.34
C LEU A 75 -13.83 -6.15 -14.41
N ASN A 76 -12.61 -5.93 -14.89
CA ASN A 76 -11.38 -6.19 -14.14
C ASN A 76 -11.40 -5.54 -12.75
N THR A 77 -11.71 -4.25 -12.68
CA THR A 77 -11.68 -3.50 -11.42
C THR A 77 -12.69 -4.03 -10.40
N ILE A 78 -13.90 -4.35 -10.84
CA ILE A 78 -14.96 -4.87 -9.96
C ILE A 78 -14.58 -6.28 -9.46
N ALA A 79 -14.08 -7.14 -10.35
CA ALA A 79 -13.64 -8.48 -10.00
C ALA A 79 -12.50 -8.43 -8.96
N PHE A 80 -11.51 -7.57 -9.16
CA PHE A 80 -10.42 -7.41 -8.21
C PHE A 80 -10.87 -6.89 -6.85
N ILE A 81 -11.78 -5.91 -6.80
CA ILE A 81 -12.33 -5.40 -5.53
C ILE A 81 -12.99 -6.53 -4.75
N ILE A 82 -13.83 -7.35 -5.40
CA ILE A 82 -14.54 -8.46 -4.74
C ILE A 82 -13.54 -9.49 -4.22
N VAL A 83 -12.55 -9.87 -5.02
CA VAL A 83 -11.56 -10.88 -4.65
C VAL A 83 -10.65 -10.38 -3.52
N ILE A 84 -10.19 -9.14 -3.59
CA ILE A 84 -9.37 -8.53 -2.54
C ILE A 84 -10.17 -8.44 -1.24
N ALA A 85 -11.42 -8.00 -1.29
CA ALA A 85 -12.29 -7.93 -0.12
C ALA A 85 -12.49 -9.31 0.53
N ALA A 86 -12.77 -10.33 -0.26
CA ALA A 86 -12.92 -11.71 0.23
C ALA A 86 -11.61 -12.25 0.84
N LEU A 87 -10.47 -11.99 0.20
CA LEU A 87 -9.16 -12.43 0.69
C LEU A 87 -8.80 -11.76 2.01
N VAL A 88 -9.03 -10.44 2.13
CA VAL A 88 -8.75 -9.70 3.37
C VAL A 88 -9.67 -10.14 4.50
N GLN A 89 -10.94 -10.41 4.24
CA GLN A 89 -11.84 -10.98 5.24
C GLN A 89 -11.38 -12.35 5.73
N LEU A 90 -10.86 -13.19 4.83
CA LEU A 90 -10.27 -14.48 5.20
C LEU A 90 -9.04 -14.28 6.10
N VAL A 91 -8.14 -13.35 5.75
CA VAL A 91 -6.97 -13.00 6.56
C VAL A 91 -7.40 -12.48 7.93
N GLU A 92 -8.41 -11.62 8.00
CA GLU A 92 -8.98 -11.12 9.24
C GLU A 92 -9.46 -12.25 10.14
N PHE A 93 -10.16 -13.22 9.58
CA PHE A 93 -10.64 -14.40 10.31
C PHE A 93 -9.49 -15.23 10.88
N VAL A 94 -8.42 -15.40 10.11
CA VAL A 94 -7.20 -16.12 10.52
C VAL A 94 -6.49 -15.37 11.65
N VAL A 95 -6.27 -14.07 11.50
CA VAL A 95 -5.60 -13.23 12.51
C VAL A 95 -6.41 -13.21 13.82
N ARG A 96 -7.72 -13.09 13.74
CA ARG A 96 -8.61 -13.13 14.90
C ARG A 96 -8.49 -14.44 15.68
N LYS A 97 -8.33 -15.57 14.98
CA LYS A 97 -8.25 -16.88 15.58
C LYS A 97 -6.86 -17.17 16.17
N PHE A 98 -5.79 -16.81 15.47
CA PHE A 98 -4.41 -17.19 15.83
C PHE A 98 -3.68 -16.15 16.67
N MET A 99 -4.01 -14.87 16.55
CA MET A 99 -3.31 -13.77 17.21
C MET A 99 -4.29 -12.77 17.88
N PRO A 100 -5.00 -13.17 18.94
CA PRO A 100 -5.96 -12.31 19.64
C PRO A 100 -5.38 -10.99 20.17
N PRO A 101 -4.13 -10.92 20.70
CA PRO A 101 -3.56 -9.65 21.16
C PRO A 101 -3.31 -8.67 20.03
N LEU A 102 -2.89 -9.16 18.85
CA LEU A 102 -2.70 -8.34 17.66
C LEU A 102 -4.05 -7.83 17.12
N TYR A 103 -5.06 -8.69 17.15
CA TYR A 103 -6.43 -8.32 16.76
C TYR A 103 -6.99 -7.20 17.64
N ARG A 104 -6.75 -7.23 18.96
CA ARG A 104 -7.22 -6.17 19.88
C ARG A 104 -6.54 -4.84 19.65
N SER A 105 -5.26 -4.83 19.29
CA SER A 105 -4.54 -3.59 18.98
C SER A 105 -4.88 -3.03 17.59
N LEU A 106 -5.16 -3.90 16.62
CA LEU A 106 -5.52 -3.54 15.24
C LEU A 106 -7.03 -3.49 14.98
N GLY A 107 -7.88 -3.89 15.91
CA GLY A 107 -9.30 -4.17 15.69
C GLY A 107 -10.11 -3.03 15.05
N ILE A 108 -9.80 -1.78 15.38
CA ILE A 108 -10.44 -0.60 14.76
C ILE A 108 -9.90 -0.34 13.35
N TYR A 109 -8.68 -0.79 13.05
CA TYR A 109 -7.97 -0.53 11.80
C TYR A 109 -8.14 -1.65 10.75
N LEU A 110 -8.71 -2.80 11.13
CA LEU A 110 -8.94 -3.92 10.21
C LEU A 110 -9.81 -3.54 9.00
N PRO A 111 -10.93 -2.82 9.15
CA PRO A 111 -11.68 -2.34 7.99
C PRO A 111 -10.86 -1.42 7.07
N LEU A 112 -9.88 -0.69 7.62
CA LEU A 112 -8.97 0.13 6.82
C LEU A 112 -7.98 -0.70 5.98
N ILE A 113 -7.68 -1.93 6.36
CA ILE A 113 -6.85 -2.85 5.57
C ILE A 113 -7.65 -3.40 4.40
N SER A 114 -8.92 -3.78 4.62
CA SER A 114 -9.78 -4.36 3.58
C SER A 114 -10.16 -3.37 2.49
N THR A 115 -10.30 -2.10 2.83
CA THR A 115 -10.62 -1.03 1.88
C THR A 115 -9.39 -0.21 1.46
N ASN A 116 -8.19 -0.75 1.65
CA ASN A 116 -6.96 -0.02 1.34
C ASN A 116 -6.76 0.13 -0.18
N CYS A 117 -6.86 1.36 -0.66
CA CYS A 117 -6.71 1.67 -2.08
C CYS A 117 -5.29 1.38 -2.62
N ALA A 118 -4.26 1.29 -1.77
CA ALA A 118 -2.92 0.89 -2.19
C ALA A 118 -2.88 -0.58 -2.65
N VAL A 119 -3.64 -1.47 -2.01
CA VAL A 119 -3.77 -2.88 -2.41
C VAL A 119 -4.38 -2.97 -3.81
N LEU A 120 -5.48 -2.26 -4.04
CA LEU A 120 -6.13 -2.21 -5.35
C LEU A 120 -5.21 -1.60 -6.41
N GLY A 121 -4.51 -0.52 -6.07
CA GLY A 121 -3.56 0.13 -6.97
C GLY A 121 -2.43 -0.80 -7.41
N ALA A 122 -1.88 -1.60 -6.49
CA ALA A 122 -0.85 -2.59 -6.79
C ALA A 122 -1.32 -3.63 -7.81
N VAL A 123 -2.53 -4.13 -7.61
CA VAL A 123 -3.13 -5.14 -8.50
C VAL A 123 -3.43 -4.55 -9.89
N LEU A 124 -4.00 -3.36 -9.96
CA LEU A 124 -4.28 -2.70 -11.24
C LEU A 124 -3.01 -2.40 -12.02
N LEU A 125 -1.94 -1.93 -11.37
CA LEU A 125 -0.67 -1.68 -12.04
C LEU A 125 0.00 -2.96 -12.54
N ASN A 126 -0.14 -4.07 -11.83
CA ASN A 126 0.35 -5.37 -12.30
C ASN A 126 -0.30 -5.77 -13.62
N VAL A 127 -1.60 -5.56 -13.75
CA VAL A 127 -2.36 -5.87 -14.98
C VAL A 127 -2.03 -4.89 -16.10
N THR A 128 -1.98 -3.60 -15.78
CA THR A 128 -1.71 -2.54 -16.79
C THR A 128 -0.30 -2.67 -17.40
N ASN A 129 0.69 -3.09 -16.60
CA ASN A 129 2.06 -3.29 -17.07
C ASN A 129 2.30 -4.68 -17.68
N GLU A 130 1.29 -5.55 -17.74
CA GLU A 130 1.38 -6.92 -18.28
C GLU A 130 2.55 -7.72 -17.68
N TYR A 131 2.77 -7.60 -16.36
CA TYR A 131 3.86 -8.29 -15.69
C TYR A 131 3.67 -9.80 -15.67
N ASN A 132 4.77 -10.54 -15.85
CA ASN A 132 4.82 -11.97 -15.62
C ASN A 132 4.57 -12.30 -14.14
N PHE A 133 4.24 -13.55 -13.82
CA PHE A 133 3.96 -13.99 -12.45
C PHE A 133 5.05 -13.54 -11.44
N ILE A 134 6.32 -13.82 -11.73
CA ILE A 134 7.45 -13.48 -10.86
C ILE A 134 7.59 -11.95 -10.72
N GLN A 135 7.43 -11.21 -11.80
CA GLN A 135 7.48 -9.75 -11.80
C GLN A 135 6.31 -9.14 -11.01
N SER A 136 5.10 -9.69 -11.15
CA SER A 136 3.91 -9.27 -10.40
C SER A 136 4.08 -9.41 -8.89
N VAL A 137 4.61 -10.55 -8.44
CA VAL A 137 4.88 -10.81 -7.02
C VAL A 137 5.98 -9.89 -6.51
N THR A 138 7.07 -9.74 -7.28
CA THR A 138 8.19 -8.87 -6.91
C THR A 138 7.76 -7.41 -6.84
N PHE A 139 6.95 -6.93 -7.78
CA PHE A 139 6.41 -5.57 -7.78
C PHE A 139 5.47 -5.35 -6.60
N GLY A 140 4.56 -6.29 -6.31
CA GLY A 140 3.66 -6.21 -5.16
C GLY A 140 4.43 -6.15 -3.84
N PHE A 141 5.45 -6.98 -3.68
CA PHE A 141 6.32 -6.95 -2.49
C PHE A 141 7.10 -5.63 -2.39
N ALA A 142 7.69 -5.16 -3.48
CA ALA A 142 8.43 -3.90 -3.55
C ALA A 142 7.55 -2.70 -3.18
N ALA A 143 6.35 -2.63 -3.75
CA ALA A 143 5.39 -1.58 -3.47
C ALA A 143 4.94 -1.59 -1.99
N ALA A 144 4.76 -2.76 -1.40
CA ALA A 144 4.44 -2.92 0.01
C ALA A 144 5.58 -2.47 0.94
N VAL A 145 6.83 -2.75 0.57
CA VAL A 145 8.02 -2.24 1.29
C VAL A 145 8.07 -0.71 1.19
N GLY A 146 7.88 -0.15 0.00
CA GLY A 146 7.83 1.31 -0.20
C GLY A 146 6.74 1.98 0.65
N TYR A 147 5.55 1.38 0.70
CA TYR A 147 4.45 1.82 1.56
C TYR A 147 4.84 1.77 3.05
N THR A 148 5.46 0.67 3.50
CA THR A 148 5.91 0.49 4.89
C THR A 148 6.91 1.57 5.30
N VAL A 149 7.91 1.84 4.46
CA VAL A 149 8.92 2.88 4.72
C VAL A 149 8.27 4.24 4.86
N ALA A 150 7.36 4.61 3.96
CA ALA A 150 6.67 5.89 4.02
C ALA A 150 5.80 6.02 5.29
N MET A 151 5.11 4.94 5.70
CA MET A 151 4.32 4.89 6.92
C MET A 151 5.17 5.09 8.18
N LEU A 152 6.33 4.43 8.26
CA LEU A 152 7.23 4.54 9.42
C LEU A 152 7.86 5.93 9.51
N ILE A 153 8.29 6.51 8.38
CA ILE A 153 8.82 7.88 8.34
C ILE A 153 7.77 8.86 8.88
N MET A 154 6.53 8.77 8.39
CA MET A 154 5.47 9.67 8.82
C MET A 154 5.12 9.49 10.29
N SER A 155 5.04 8.25 10.77
CA SER A 155 4.75 7.97 12.18
C SER A 155 5.84 8.53 13.10
N SER A 156 7.11 8.41 12.72
CA SER A 156 8.24 8.96 13.45
C SER A 156 8.22 10.50 13.50
N ILE A 157 7.86 11.15 12.40
CA ILE A 157 7.70 12.61 12.33
C ILE A 157 6.57 13.06 13.25
N ARG A 158 5.42 12.39 13.23
CA ARG A 158 4.27 12.74 14.07
C ARG A 158 4.54 12.53 15.56
N GLU A 159 5.22 11.47 15.94
CA GLU A 159 5.59 11.22 17.33
C GLU A 159 6.52 12.31 17.85
N ARG A 160 7.51 12.70 17.06
CA ARG A 160 8.39 13.83 17.41
C ARG A 160 7.65 15.17 17.49
N SER A 161 6.71 15.40 16.57
CA SER A 161 5.90 16.61 16.56
C SER A 161 4.99 16.73 17.81
N ASN A 162 4.52 15.61 18.35
CA ASN A 162 3.72 15.60 19.57
C ASN A 162 4.53 16.02 20.83
N LEU A 163 5.85 15.88 20.79
CA LEU A 163 6.77 16.32 21.87
C LEU A 163 7.08 17.82 21.81
N LEU A 164 6.86 18.45 20.66
CA LEU A 164 7.07 19.89 20.48
C LEU A 164 5.80 20.67 20.89
N HIS A 165 5.98 21.82 21.49
CA HIS A 165 4.89 22.73 21.88
C HIS A 165 4.28 23.45 20.67
N VAL A 166 3.72 22.65 19.73
CA VAL A 166 3.01 23.20 18.56
C VAL A 166 1.55 23.45 18.94
N PRO A 167 0.95 24.59 18.54
CA PRO A 167 -0.45 24.86 18.82
C PRO A 167 -1.36 23.71 18.37
N PRO A 168 -2.30 23.25 19.19
CA PRO A 168 -3.09 22.05 18.92
C PRO A 168 -3.95 22.16 17.64
N ALA A 169 -4.24 23.36 17.20
CA ALA A 169 -4.99 23.61 15.97
C ALA A 169 -4.25 23.19 14.69
N VAL A 170 -2.92 23.24 14.68
CA VAL A 170 -2.09 22.94 13.50
C VAL A 170 -1.29 21.65 13.68
N GLY A 171 -0.82 21.36 14.91
CA GLY A 171 0.13 20.29 15.16
C GLY A 171 -0.47 18.90 15.42
N ARG A 172 -1.76 18.78 15.72
CA ARG A 172 -2.39 17.50 16.15
C ARG A 172 -3.48 16.97 15.23
N GLY A 173 -3.79 17.64 14.12
CA GLY A 173 -4.92 17.31 13.26
C GLY A 173 -4.57 16.48 12.03
N VAL A 174 -5.62 16.13 11.32
CA VAL A 174 -5.58 15.56 9.95
C VAL A 174 -4.85 16.52 9.01
N THR A 175 -5.03 17.83 9.19
CA THR A 175 -4.40 18.90 8.42
C THR A 175 -2.87 18.83 8.45
N TYR A 176 -2.29 18.55 9.62
CA TYR A 176 -0.84 18.36 9.75
C TYR A 176 -0.33 17.17 8.95
N ALA A 177 -1.06 16.05 8.98
CA ALA A 177 -0.71 14.85 8.21
C ALA A 177 -0.70 15.12 6.71
N PHE A 178 -1.68 15.86 6.20
CA PHE A 178 -1.72 16.27 4.80
C PHE A 178 -0.60 17.23 4.42
N PHE A 179 -0.27 18.18 5.30
CA PHE A 179 0.81 19.12 5.06
C PHE A 179 2.17 18.43 4.98
N VAL A 180 2.45 17.50 5.90
CA VAL A 180 3.69 16.71 5.87
C VAL A 180 3.71 15.78 4.66
N ALA A 181 2.60 15.13 4.31
CA ALA A 181 2.50 14.30 3.12
C ALA A 181 2.79 15.10 1.84
N LEU A 182 2.29 16.34 1.74
CA LEU A 182 2.54 17.25 0.63
C LEU A 182 4.04 17.58 0.51
N ILE A 183 4.71 17.91 1.62
CA ILE A 183 6.14 18.22 1.62
C ILE A 183 6.95 16.99 1.17
N ILE A 184 6.65 15.82 1.71
CA ILE A 184 7.31 14.57 1.32
C ILE A 184 7.10 14.30 -0.16
N SER A 185 5.88 14.44 -0.67
CA SER A 185 5.55 14.23 -2.08
C SER A 185 6.28 15.22 -3.00
N MET A 186 6.34 16.51 -2.63
CA MET A 186 7.10 17.50 -3.40
C MET A 186 8.59 17.19 -3.43
N SER A 187 9.16 16.71 -2.33
CA SER A 187 10.56 16.29 -2.28
C SER A 187 10.84 15.12 -3.23
N PHE A 188 9.96 14.14 -3.26
CA PHE A 188 10.08 13.00 -4.17
C PHE A 188 9.81 13.39 -5.63
N ALA A 189 8.81 14.22 -5.92
CA ALA A 189 8.50 14.65 -7.27
C ALA A 189 9.64 15.42 -7.93
N ASN A 190 10.40 16.21 -7.16
CA ASN A 190 11.57 16.91 -7.66
C ASN A 190 12.73 15.95 -7.99
N TYR A 191 12.89 14.90 -7.20
CA TYR A 191 13.87 13.84 -7.45
C TYR A 191 13.58 13.09 -8.77
N PHE A 192 12.30 12.90 -9.08
CA PHE A 192 11.81 12.24 -10.30
C PHE A 192 12.06 13.02 -11.59
N LYS A 193 12.04 14.37 -11.51
CA LYS A 193 12.25 15.24 -12.67
C LYS A 193 13.73 15.29 -13.11
N VAL A 194 14.62 14.88 -12.21
CA VAL A 194 16.09 14.91 -12.43
C VAL A 194 16.60 13.62 -13.08
N ILE A 195 15.84 12.53 -13.02
CA ILE A 195 16.21 11.25 -13.67
C ILE A 195 15.18 10.96 -14.78
N PRO A 196 15.38 11.45 -16.01
CA PRO A 196 14.60 11.00 -17.17
C PRO A 196 15.06 9.57 -17.49
N LEU A 197 14.19 8.60 -17.23
CA LEU A 197 14.29 7.23 -17.73
C LEU A 197 13.41 7.06 -18.96
#